data_de1b635081d225ed5a26a39fa05ae085
#
_entry.id   de1b635081d225ed5a26a39fa05ae085
#
_cell.length_a   1.000
_cell.length_b   1.000
_cell.length_c   1.000
_cell.angle_alpha   90.00
_cell.angle_beta   90.00
_cell.angle_gamma   90.00
#
_symmetry.space_group_name_H-M   'P 1'
#
loop_
_entity.id
_entity.type
_entity.pdbx_description
1 polymer ?
#
loop_
_entity_poly.entity_id
_entity_poly.type
_entity_poly.pdbx_seq_one_letter_code
_entity_poly.pdbx_strand_id
1 'polypeptide(L)'
;MQVRKQFSRSLYEAYDTPAKEALVAILEAKGHTLVNTEEDYYADVVSTKGGYTYFNEAEVKVGWKGDWPTDWTEIRIPERKKRLLQKYEGANGVLNFYVFSKDLSQAWRIKDTQLTEESLKEAKGRYIQKGEKFFHIPYNQAELV
;
A
#
# COMPACT_ATOMS: atom_id res chain seq x y z
N MET A 1 -2.63 13.33 25.79
CA MET A 1 -2.22 13.59 24.40
C MET A 1 -1.97 12.29 23.67
N GLN A 2 -2.52 12.16 22.51
CA GLN A 2 -2.31 10.99 21.70
C GLN A 2 -1.17 11.24 20.70
N VAL A 3 -0.23 10.34 20.64
CA VAL A 3 0.96 10.53 19.83
C VAL A 3 0.98 9.51 18.70
N ARG A 4 1.28 9.99 17.51
CA ARG A 4 1.47 9.14 16.35
C ARG A 4 2.69 8.24 16.56
N LYS A 5 2.63 7.00 16.04
CA LYS A 5 3.77 6.11 16.03
C LYS A 5 4.95 6.77 15.32
N GLN A 6 6.07 6.84 16.01
CA GLN A 6 7.26 7.46 15.45
C GLN A 6 7.89 6.58 14.37
N PHE A 7 8.48 7.23 13.40
CA PHE A 7 9.25 6.54 12.37
C PHE A 7 10.46 5.84 13.01
N SER A 8 10.67 4.60 12.68
CA SER A 8 11.85 3.83 13.09
C SER A 8 12.60 3.37 11.85
N ARG A 9 13.86 3.81 11.72
CA ARG A 9 14.71 3.44 10.59
C ARG A 9 14.96 1.93 10.55
N SER A 10 15.17 1.31 11.70
CA SER A 10 15.39 -0.13 11.77
C SER A 10 14.18 -0.93 11.32
N LEU A 11 12.96 -0.49 11.70
CA LEU A 11 11.73 -1.13 11.22
C LEU A 11 11.54 -0.89 9.72
N TYR A 12 11.80 0.32 9.26
CA TYR A 12 11.72 0.62 7.83
C TYR A 12 12.65 -0.28 7.02
N GLU A 13 13.92 -0.38 7.39
CA GLU A 13 14.88 -1.24 6.69
C GLU A 13 14.51 -2.71 6.78
N ALA A 14 13.92 -3.15 7.90
CA ALA A 14 13.53 -4.55 8.09
C ALA A 14 12.36 -4.97 7.20
N TYR A 15 11.44 -4.06 6.89
CA TYR A 15 10.22 -4.41 6.16
C TYR A 15 10.14 -3.82 4.75
N ASP A 16 10.71 -2.64 4.52
CA ASP A 16 10.59 -1.95 3.24
C ASP A 16 11.29 -2.70 2.11
N THR A 17 12.55 -3.04 2.27
CA THR A 17 13.32 -3.74 1.23
C THR A 17 12.74 -5.11 0.92
N PRO A 18 12.45 -5.98 1.91
CA PRO A 18 11.83 -7.26 1.62
C PRO A 18 10.45 -7.12 0.96
N ALA A 19 9.65 -6.11 1.34
CA ALA A 19 8.36 -5.88 0.73
C ALA A 19 8.48 -5.49 -0.74
N LYS A 20 9.45 -4.65 -1.08
CA LYS A 20 9.73 -4.29 -2.48
C LYS A 20 10.17 -5.50 -3.29
N GLU A 21 11.02 -6.35 -2.75
CA GLU A 21 11.44 -7.58 -3.40
C GLU A 21 10.25 -8.52 -3.65
N ALA A 22 9.38 -8.66 -2.65
CA ALA A 22 8.16 -9.45 -2.79
C ALA A 22 7.23 -8.88 -3.85
N LEU A 23 7.10 -7.56 -3.90
CA LEU A 23 6.29 -6.87 -4.91
C LEU A 23 6.86 -7.09 -6.31
N VAL A 24 8.16 -6.99 -6.48
CA VAL A 24 8.82 -7.26 -7.76
C VAL A 24 8.49 -8.68 -8.23
N ALA A 25 8.56 -9.66 -7.35
CA ALA A 25 8.25 -11.04 -7.68
C ALA A 25 6.79 -11.21 -8.13
N ILE A 26 5.86 -10.54 -7.45
CA ILE A 26 4.43 -10.55 -7.83
C ILE A 26 4.24 -9.94 -9.22
N LEU A 27 4.85 -8.79 -9.48
CA LEU A 27 4.72 -8.09 -10.75
C LEU A 27 5.29 -8.92 -11.89
N GLU A 28 6.45 -9.50 -11.73
CA GLU A 28 7.07 -10.36 -12.73
C GLU A 28 6.23 -11.59 -13.01
N ALA A 29 5.67 -12.22 -11.97
CA ALA A 29 4.79 -13.37 -12.11
C ALA A 29 3.50 -13.01 -12.89
N LYS A 30 3.06 -11.76 -12.82
CA LYS A 30 1.89 -11.25 -13.55
C LYS A 30 2.24 -10.73 -14.95
N GLY A 31 3.49 -10.84 -15.37
CA GLY A 31 3.92 -10.45 -16.72
C GLY A 31 4.33 -8.99 -16.85
N HIS A 32 4.54 -8.27 -15.75
CA HIS A 32 5.05 -6.90 -15.81
C HIS A 32 6.55 -6.89 -16.14
N THR A 33 6.97 -5.86 -16.86
CA THR A 33 8.37 -5.54 -17.06
C THR A 33 8.74 -4.41 -16.11
N LEU A 34 9.80 -4.57 -15.34
CA LEU A 34 10.23 -3.55 -14.40
C LEU A 34 10.95 -2.42 -15.12
N VAL A 35 10.54 -1.20 -14.83
CA VAL A 35 11.19 0.00 -15.34
C VAL A 35 12.32 0.42 -14.40
N ASN A 36 12.05 0.32 -13.08
CA ASN A 36 13.01 0.69 -12.05
C ASN A 36 12.79 -0.18 -10.83
N THR A 37 13.85 -0.82 -10.34
CA THR A 37 13.82 -1.63 -9.13
C THR A 37 14.28 -0.86 -7.91
N GLU A 38 14.82 0.34 -8.10
CA GLU A 38 15.18 1.23 -7.02
C GLU A 38 14.01 2.14 -6.70
N GLU A 39 14.01 2.70 -5.49
CA GLU A 39 12.98 3.63 -5.08
C GLU A 39 13.00 4.87 -5.95
N ASP A 40 11.90 5.12 -6.64
CA ASP A 40 11.66 6.38 -7.33
C ASP A 40 11.16 7.38 -6.29
N TYR A 41 11.30 8.66 -6.57
CA TYR A 41 10.78 9.73 -5.70
C TYR A 41 9.29 9.61 -5.42
N TYR A 42 8.58 8.79 -6.17
CA TYR A 42 7.13 8.83 -6.23
C TYR A 42 6.46 7.48 -5.98
N ALA A 43 7.09 6.41 -6.39
CA ALA A 43 6.55 5.07 -6.22
C ALA A 43 7.68 4.10 -5.87
N ASP A 44 7.33 3.08 -5.09
CA ASP A 44 8.32 2.08 -4.67
C ASP A 44 8.84 1.27 -5.85
N VAL A 45 7.95 0.87 -6.76
CA VAL A 45 8.31 0.11 -7.95
C VAL A 45 7.49 0.60 -9.13
N VAL A 46 8.15 0.83 -10.25
CA VAL A 46 7.48 1.21 -11.50
C VAL A 46 7.60 0.05 -12.51
N SER A 47 6.51 -0.31 -13.12
CA SER A 47 6.45 -1.40 -14.08
C SER A 47 5.58 -1.06 -15.27
N THR A 48 5.71 -1.85 -16.37
CA THR A 48 4.87 -1.71 -17.56
C THR A 48 4.26 -3.04 -17.93
N LYS A 49 3.04 -2.99 -18.45
CA LYS A 49 2.36 -4.15 -18.99
C LYS A 49 1.25 -3.67 -19.93
N GLY A 50 1.17 -4.25 -21.13
CA GLY A 50 0.08 -3.97 -22.05
C GLY A 50 -0.04 -2.52 -22.48
N GLY A 51 1.07 -1.78 -22.54
CA GLY A 51 1.07 -0.36 -22.92
C GLY A 51 0.77 0.60 -21.77
N TYR A 52 0.54 0.09 -20.57
CA TYR A 52 0.29 0.94 -19.39
C TYR A 52 1.51 0.96 -18.48
N THR A 53 1.70 2.10 -17.82
CA THR A 53 2.70 2.24 -16.77
C THR A 53 2.00 2.08 -15.41
N TYR A 54 2.57 1.24 -14.56
CA TYR A 54 2.03 0.96 -13.23
C TYR A 54 2.98 1.54 -12.18
N PHE A 55 2.41 2.35 -11.30
CA PHE A 55 3.09 2.89 -10.13
C PHE A 55 2.63 2.07 -8.93
N ASN A 56 3.56 1.38 -8.29
CA ASN A 56 3.22 0.39 -7.27
C ASN A 56 3.85 0.77 -5.93
N GLU A 57 3.01 0.87 -4.90
CA GLU A 57 3.41 1.15 -3.53
C GLU A 57 3.29 -0.10 -2.69
N ALA A 58 4.28 -0.38 -1.86
CA ALA A 58 4.28 -1.51 -0.94
C ALA A 58 4.23 -1.03 0.50
N GLU A 59 3.37 -1.65 1.30
CA GLU A 59 3.30 -1.44 2.74
C GLU A 59 3.21 -2.79 3.44
N VAL A 60 3.82 -2.90 4.62
CA VAL A 60 3.70 -4.09 5.46
C VAL A 60 2.80 -3.76 6.65
N LYS A 61 1.77 -4.58 6.83
CA LYS A 61 0.90 -4.49 7.99
C LYS A 61 1.41 -5.46 9.06
N VAL A 62 2.16 -4.93 10.00
CA VAL A 62 2.86 -5.74 10.99
C VAL A 62 1.91 -6.54 11.89
N GLY A 63 0.68 -6.06 12.07
CA GLY A 63 -0.35 -6.77 12.83
C GLY A 63 -1.00 -7.93 12.06
N TRP A 64 -0.76 -8.03 10.77
CA TRP A 64 -1.29 -9.12 9.95
C TRP A 64 -0.31 -10.29 9.93
N LYS A 65 -0.54 -11.21 10.86
CA LYS A 65 0.28 -12.41 11.03
C LYS A 65 -0.51 -13.63 10.58
N GLY A 66 -0.02 -14.32 9.57
CA GLY A 66 -0.72 -15.48 9.01
C GLY A 66 -1.94 -15.07 8.19
N ASP A 67 -3.05 -15.76 8.38
CA ASP A 67 -4.27 -15.45 7.65
C ASP A 67 -4.86 -14.09 8.05
N TRP A 68 -5.60 -13.48 7.13
CA TRP A 68 -6.29 -12.22 7.41
C TRP A 68 -7.28 -12.42 8.55
N PRO A 69 -7.20 -11.60 9.62
CA PRO A 69 -8.11 -11.76 10.77
C PRO A 69 -9.58 -11.61 10.36
N THR A 70 -10.43 -12.50 10.86
CA THR A 70 -11.84 -12.55 10.48
C THR A 70 -12.64 -11.33 10.93
N ASP A 71 -12.18 -10.64 11.98
CA ASP A 71 -12.81 -9.42 12.50
C ASP A 71 -12.30 -8.14 11.82
N TRP A 72 -11.29 -8.25 10.96
CA TRP A 72 -10.79 -7.10 10.19
C TRP A 72 -11.58 -6.98 8.90
N THR A 73 -12.55 -6.09 8.88
CA THR A 73 -13.45 -5.91 7.75
C THR A 73 -12.93 -4.91 6.72
N GLU A 74 -11.94 -4.12 7.08
CA GLU A 74 -11.43 -3.03 6.25
C GLU A 74 -9.91 -3.00 6.24
N ILE A 75 -9.36 -2.58 5.10
CA ILE A 75 -7.95 -2.27 4.93
C ILE A 75 -7.80 -0.76 5.01
N ARG A 76 -6.85 -0.25 5.80
CA ARG A 76 -6.67 1.17 6.01
C ARG A 76 -5.41 1.67 5.31
N ILE A 77 -5.56 2.73 4.52
CA ILE A 77 -4.45 3.41 3.86
C ILE A 77 -4.40 4.85 4.36
N PRO A 78 -3.26 5.33 4.88
CA PRO A 78 -3.17 6.68 5.44
C PRO A 78 -3.51 7.77 4.43
N GLU A 79 -4.18 8.81 4.89
CA GLU A 79 -4.54 9.98 4.07
C GLU A 79 -3.33 10.61 3.39
N ARG A 80 -2.14 10.57 4.00
CA ARG A 80 -0.93 11.12 3.41
C ARG A 80 -0.60 10.52 2.05
N LYS A 81 -1.10 9.33 1.73
CA LYS A 81 -0.94 8.71 0.41
C LYS A 81 -1.75 9.40 -0.69
N LYS A 82 -2.66 10.31 -0.32
CA LYS A 82 -3.45 11.11 -1.26
C LYS A 82 -2.56 11.93 -2.21
N ARG A 83 -1.38 12.33 -1.76
CA ARG A 83 -0.41 13.04 -2.61
C ARG A 83 -0.05 12.25 -3.86
N LEU A 84 -0.02 10.93 -3.76
CA LEU A 84 0.29 10.06 -4.90
C LEU A 84 -0.86 10.04 -5.90
N LEU A 85 -2.11 10.07 -5.41
CA LEU A 85 -3.28 10.17 -6.28
C LEU A 85 -3.24 11.44 -7.12
N GLN A 86 -2.92 12.55 -6.48
CA GLN A 86 -2.85 13.85 -7.15
C GLN A 86 -1.69 13.89 -8.15
N LYS A 87 -0.56 13.28 -7.80
CA LYS A 87 0.63 13.29 -8.64
C LYS A 87 0.44 12.53 -9.94
N TYR A 88 -0.21 11.37 -9.87
CA TYR A 88 -0.39 10.52 -11.05
C TYR A 88 -1.73 10.76 -11.75
N GLU A 89 -2.51 11.72 -11.26
CA GLU A 89 -3.75 12.12 -11.91
C GLU A 89 -3.45 12.63 -13.33
N GLY A 90 -4.16 12.09 -14.30
CA GLY A 90 -3.96 12.45 -15.70
C GLY A 90 -2.75 11.83 -16.37
N ALA A 91 -1.86 11.16 -15.64
CA ALA A 91 -0.80 10.37 -16.24
C ALA A 91 -1.40 9.11 -16.87
N ASN A 92 -0.77 8.63 -17.95
CA ASN A 92 -1.19 7.39 -18.62
C ASN A 92 -0.76 6.17 -17.78
N GLY A 93 -1.15 6.16 -16.50
CA GLY A 93 -0.69 5.18 -15.55
C GLY A 93 -1.76 4.69 -14.60
N VAL A 94 -1.43 3.61 -13.93
CA VAL A 94 -2.27 2.99 -12.89
C VAL A 94 -1.46 3.01 -11.58
N LEU A 95 -2.08 3.52 -10.53
CA LEU A 95 -1.47 3.51 -9.19
C LEU A 95 -2.11 2.39 -8.38
N ASN A 96 -1.29 1.45 -7.92
CA ASN A 96 -1.73 0.34 -7.09
C ASN A 96 -1.00 0.35 -5.75
N PHE A 97 -1.72 -0.04 -4.70
CA PHE A 97 -1.18 -0.22 -3.36
C PHE A 97 -1.19 -1.71 -3.03
N TYR A 98 -0.05 -2.21 -2.55
CA TYR A 98 0.07 -3.59 -2.10
C TYR A 98 0.33 -3.59 -0.60
N VAL A 99 -0.61 -4.13 0.16
CA VAL A 99 -0.53 -4.21 1.62
C VAL A 99 -0.20 -5.65 1.98
N PHE A 100 1.02 -5.86 2.47
CA PHE A 100 1.54 -7.19 2.75
C PHE A 100 1.31 -7.63 4.19
N SER A 101 1.15 -8.93 4.37
CA SER A 101 1.25 -9.56 5.69
C SER A 101 2.67 -9.42 6.23
N LYS A 102 2.84 -9.58 7.55
CA LYS A 102 4.13 -9.43 8.20
C LYS A 102 5.21 -10.36 7.61
N ASP A 103 4.83 -11.58 7.26
CA ASP A 103 5.73 -12.58 6.68
C ASP A 103 5.84 -12.49 5.16
N LEU A 104 5.15 -11.52 4.54
CA LEU A 104 5.15 -11.29 3.09
C LEU A 104 4.54 -12.43 2.25
N SER A 105 3.86 -13.38 2.89
CA SER A 105 3.25 -14.52 2.19
C SER A 105 1.96 -14.14 1.48
N GLN A 106 1.33 -13.05 1.88
CA GLN A 106 0.06 -12.58 1.32
C GLN A 106 0.09 -11.07 1.14
N ALA A 107 -0.68 -10.58 0.18
CA ALA A 107 -0.85 -9.14 -0.01
C ALA A 107 -2.24 -8.82 -0.57
N TRP A 108 -2.80 -7.70 -0.14
CA TRP A 108 -3.97 -7.10 -0.76
C TRP A 108 -3.53 -6.09 -1.81
N ARG A 109 -4.05 -6.20 -3.03
CA ARG A 109 -3.87 -5.17 -4.05
C ARG A 109 -5.09 -4.27 -4.04
N ILE A 110 -4.84 -2.97 -3.91
CA ILE A 110 -5.87 -1.94 -3.88
C ILE A 110 -5.56 -0.94 -5.00
N LYS A 111 -6.57 -0.64 -5.83
CA LYS A 111 -6.44 0.33 -6.92
C LYS A 111 -6.68 1.74 -6.41
N ASP A 112 -6.03 2.70 -7.05
CA ASP A 112 -6.20 4.12 -6.75
C ASP A 112 -7.66 4.57 -6.80
N THR A 113 -8.46 4.01 -7.71
CA THR A 113 -9.87 4.34 -7.85
C THR A 113 -10.71 3.97 -6.62
N GLN A 114 -10.17 3.14 -5.72
CA GLN A 114 -10.85 2.76 -4.48
C GLN A 114 -10.58 3.74 -3.34
N LEU A 115 -9.61 4.64 -3.48
CA LEU A 115 -9.28 5.65 -2.49
C LEU A 115 -10.10 6.92 -2.77
N THR A 116 -11.33 6.94 -2.27
CA THR A 116 -12.28 8.02 -2.51
C THR A 116 -12.49 8.86 -1.25
N GLU A 117 -12.99 10.08 -1.41
CA GLU A 117 -13.32 10.93 -0.27
C GLU A 117 -14.35 10.27 0.65
N GLU A 118 -15.25 9.47 0.09
CA GLU A 118 -16.25 8.75 0.86
C GLU A 118 -15.64 7.68 1.75
N SER A 119 -14.53 7.09 1.34
CA SER A 119 -13.82 6.08 2.14
C SER A 119 -12.88 6.70 3.18
N LEU A 120 -12.66 8.01 3.12
CA LEU A 120 -11.75 8.71 4.02
C LEU A 120 -12.44 9.03 5.34
N LYS A 121 -11.99 8.40 6.43
CA LYS A 121 -12.59 8.54 7.76
C LYS A 121 -11.53 8.64 8.82
N GLU A 122 -11.87 9.33 9.90
CA GLU A 122 -11.03 9.39 11.08
C GLU A 122 -10.92 8.00 11.71
N ALA A 123 -9.71 7.61 12.09
CA ALA A 123 -9.46 6.35 12.76
C ALA A 123 -8.93 6.61 14.17
N LYS A 124 -9.23 5.68 15.08
CA LYS A 124 -8.76 5.72 16.46
C LYS A 124 -7.88 4.51 16.71
N GLY A 125 -6.80 4.72 17.46
CA GLY A 125 -5.91 3.65 17.81
C GLY A 125 -4.80 4.15 18.72
N ARG A 126 -4.10 3.20 19.35
CA ARG A 126 -3.08 3.51 20.36
C ARG A 126 -1.97 4.42 19.85
N TYR A 127 -1.59 4.24 18.58
CA TYR A 127 -0.49 4.97 17.96
C TYR A 127 -0.96 5.92 16.85
N ILE A 128 -2.27 6.15 16.78
CA ILE A 128 -2.85 7.04 15.78
C ILE A 128 -3.10 8.40 16.41
N GLN A 129 -2.60 9.45 15.78
CA GLN A 129 -2.81 10.81 16.22
C GLN A 129 -4.29 11.17 16.10
N LYS A 130 -4.82 11.88 17.10
CA LYS A 130 -6.22 12.32 17.07
C LYS A 130 -6.49 13.16 15.82
N GLY A 131 -7.54 12.83 15.10
CA GLY A 131 -7.91 13.50 13.85
C GLY A 131 -7.24 12.94 12.61
N GLU A 132 -6.32 11.99 12.76
CA GLU A 132 -5.70 11.35 11.60
C GLU A 132 -6.73 10.51 10.85
N LYS A 133 -6.76 10.68 9.52
CA LYS A 133 -7.70 9.98 8.66
C LYS A 133 -7.03 8.91 7.85
N PHE A 134 -7.82 7.91 7.50
CA PHE A 134 -7.41 6.80 6.64
C PHE A 134 -8.50 6.52 5.62
N PHE A 135 -8.08 6.07 4.44
CA PHE A 135 -9.02 5.47 3.50
C PHE A 135 -9.37 4.07 4.03
N HIS A 136 -10.65 3.81 4.22
CA HIS A 136 -11.17 2.53 4.71
C HIS A 136 -11.72 1.74 3.52
N ILE A 137 -11.01 0.71 3.13
CA ILE A 137 -11.37 -0.10 1.97
C ILE A 137 -11.88 -1.46 2.46
N PRO A 138 -13.15 -1.82 2.19
CA PRO A 138 -13.62 -3.16 2.51
C PRO A 138 -12.71 -4.22 1.89
N TYR A 139 -12.25 -5.19 2.68
CA TYR A 139 -11.27 -6.15 2.20
C TYR A 139 -11.76 -6.95 0.99
N ASN A 140 -13.08 -7.19 0.91
CA ASN A 140 -13.68 -7.93 -0.19
C ASN A 140 -13.70 -7.16 -1.52
N GLN A 141 -13.34 -5.89 -1.51
CA GLN A 141 -13.16 -5.07 -2.72
C GLN A 141 -11.70 -5.04 -3.18
N ALA A 142 -10.78 -5.59 -2.39
CA ALA A 142 -9.38 -5.72 -2.75
C ALA A 142 -9.12 -7.12 -3.34
N GLU A 143 -8.03 -7.23 -4.08
CA GLU A 143 -7.61 -8.52 -4.64
C GLU A 143 -6.51 -9.11 -3.76
N LEU A 144 -6.71 -10.33 -3.31
CA LEU A 144 -5.67 -11.09 -2.61
C LEU A 144 -4.72 -11.69 -3.64
N VAL A 145 -3.49 -11.32 -3.57
CA VAL A 145 -2.46 -11.78 -4.50
C VAL A 145 -1.40 -12.62 -3.82
#